data_e8e990d7231f3100f6b7010b9aa3ffb9
#
_entry.id   e8e990d7231f3100f6b7010b9aa3ffb9
#
_cell.length_a   1.000
_cell.length_b   1.000
_cell.length_c   1.000
_cell.angle_alpha   90.00
_cell.angle_beta   90.00
_cell.angle_gamma   90.00
#
_symmetry.space_group_name_H-M   'P 1'
#
loop_
_entity.id
_entity.type
_entity.pdbx_description
1 polymer ?
#
loop_
_entity_poly.entity_id
_entity_poly.type
_entity_poly.pdbx_seq_one_letter_code
_entity_poly.pdbx_strand_id
1 'polypeptide(L)'
;MLNDDNDEARRAVEVCFRTHKTLVNPIIDWTDYDVWEFIHKYNVPYCELYNKGWERLGCIGCPMSNNRKAEIEAYPKYKEQYLRCFDKMYQNRVDRGLLLNDWTCGRDIFDWWVGDSDKTDDRQLSLMQEEE
;
A
#
# COMPACT_ATOMS: atom_id res chain seq x y z
N MET A 1 -3.18 -6.39 -31.18
CA MET A 1 -4.57 -6.15 -30.76
C MET A 1 -5.07 -7.45 -30.20
N LEU A 2 -5.23 -7.53 -28.89
CA LEU A 2 -5.79 -8.70 -28.23
C LEU A 2 -7.29 -8.51 -28.22
N ASN A 3 -8.00 -9.51 -28.73
CA ASN A 3 -9.44 -9.45 -28.97
C ASN A 3 -10.20 -9.39 -27.63
N ASP A 4 -11.08 -8.42 -27.47
CA ASP A 4 -11.81 -8.11 -26.21
C ASP A 4 -12.88 -9.16 -25.82
N ASP A 5 -13.12 -10.15 -26.69
CA ASP A 5 -14.29 -11.01 -26.58
C ASP A 5 -14.14 -12.21 -25.61
N ASN A 6 -13.03 -12.32 -24.88
CA ASN A 6 -12.84 -13.42 -23.90
C ASN A 6 -12.04 -12.99 -22.69
N ASP A 7 -12.55 -11.99 -21.98
CA ASP A 7 -11.92 -11.35 -20.86
C ASP A 7 -11.69 -12.33 -19.67
N GLU A 8 -12.61 -13.26 -19.45
CA GLU A 8 -12.52 -14.25 -18.37
C GLU A 8 -11.35 -15.23 -18.59
N ALA A 9 -11.19 -15.74 -19.81
CA ALA A 9 -10.10 -16.66 -20.13
C ALA A 9 -8.73 -15.94 -20.12
N ARG A 10 -8.69 -14.65 -20.46
CA ARG A 10 -7.47 -13.84 -20.39
C ARG A 10 -7.03 -13.58 -18.95
N ARG A 11 -7.96 -13.39 -18.03
CA ARG A 11 -7.67 -13.18 -16.61
C ARG A 11 -7.11 -14.44 -15.94
N ALA A 12 -7.60 -15.61 -16.34
CA ALA A 12 -7.15 -16.89 -15.81
C ALA A 12 -5.75 -17.29 -16.29
N VAL A 13 -5.38 -16.92 -17.53
CA VAL A 13 -4.08 -17.26 -18.12
C VAL A 13 -3.49 -16.03 -18.82
N GLU A 14 -2.38 -15.53 -18.33
CA GLU A 14 -1.68 -14.36 -18.85
C GLU A 14 -0.26 -14.70 -19.29
N VAL A 15 0.23 -14.02 -20.33
CA VAL A 15 1.65 -14.08 -20.70
C VAL A 15 2.37 -12.86 -20.17
N CYS A 16 3.31 -13.07 -19.27
CA CYS A 16 4.15 -12.00 -18.78
C CYS A 16 5.02 -11.44 -19.92
N PHE A 17 4.76 -10.21 -20.35
CA PHE A 17 5.46 -9.55 -21.43
C PHE A 17 6.97 -9.43 -21.21
N ARG A 18 7.39 -9.33 -19.94
CA ARG A 18 8.80 -9.16 -19.54
C ARG A 18 9.61 -10.46 -19.60
N THR A 19 9.01 -11.56 -19.21
CA THR A 19 9.70 -12.84 -19.01
C THR A 19 9.24 -13.92 -19.98
N HIS A 20 8.25 -13.64 -20.81
CA HIS A 20 7.55 -14.60 -21.69
C HIS A 20 7.06 -15.87 -20.96
N LYS A 21 6.86 -15.77 -19.63
CA LYS A 21 6.31 -16.85 -18.82
C LYS A 21 4.78 -16.79 -18.83
N THR A 22 4.17 -17.96 -18.91
CA THR A 22 2.72 -18.09 -18.72
C THR A 22 2.42 -18.03 -17.23
N LEU A 23 1.54 -17.10 -16.84
CA LEU A 23 0.98 -16.98 -15.49
C LEU A 23 -0.41 -17.61 -15.51
N VAL A 24 -0.67 -18.47 -14.55
CA VAL A 24 -1.99 -19.10 -14.37
C VAL A 24 -2.56 -18.60 -13.05
N ASN A 25 -3.74 -18.01 -13.12
CA ASN A 25 -4.44 -17.40 -11.98
C ASN A 25 -5.73 -18.20 -11.69
N PRO A 26 -5.65 -19.37 -11.04
CA PRO A 26 -6.78 -20.32 -10.95
C PRO A 26 -7.94 -19.81 -10.09
N ILE A 27 -7.73 -18.82 -9.24
CA ILE A 27 -8.72 -18.27 -8.31
C ILE A 27 -9.06 -16.80 -8.60
N ILE A 28 -8.79 -16.32 -9.82
CA ILE A 28 -8.95 -14.90 -10.17
C ILE A 28 -10.38 -14.40 -9.99
N ASP A 29 -11.35 -15.28 -10.16
CA ASP A 29 -12.78 -14.96 -10.07
C ASP A 29 -13.38 -15.27 -8.69
N TRP A 30 -12.57 -15.76 -7.74
CA TRP A 30 -13.02 -15.98 -6.38
C TRP A 30 -13.27 -14.65 -5.67
N THR A 31 -14.39 -14.58 -4.96
CA THR A 31 -14.66 -13.51 -4.01
C THR A 31 -13.92 -13.77 -2.69
N ASP A 32 -13.80 -12.76 -1.83
CA ASP A 32 -13.26 -12.94 -0.49
C ASP A 32 -14.03 -14.01 0.30
N TYR A 33 -15.34 -14.10 0.06
CA TYR A 33 -16.19 -15.13 0.67
C TYR A 33 -15.77 -16.54 0.21
N ASP A 34 -15.55 -16.76 -1.07
CA ASP A 34 -15.12 -18.06 -1.62
C ASP A 34 -13.78 -18.48 -1.04
N VAL A 35 -12.85 -17.54 -0.89
CA VAL A 35 -11.53 -17.78 -0.27
C VAL A 35 -11.70 -18.23 1.17
N TRP A 36 -12.52 -17.54 1.97
CA TRP A 36 -12.74 -17.88 3.36
C TRP A 36 -13.51 -19.19 3.52
N GLU A 37 -14.50 -19.46 2.67
CA GLU A 37 -15.20 -20.76 2.65
C GLU A 37 -14.24 -21.90 2.38
N PHE A 38 -13.35 -21.75 1.39
CA PHE A 38 -12.33 -22.74 1.09
C PHE A 38 -11.38 -22.98 2.28
N ILE A 39 -10.86 -21.90 2.87
CA ILE A 39 -9.95 -21.95 4.02
C ILE A 39 -10.59 -22.74 5.17
N HIS A 40 -11.83 -22.44 5.52
CA HIS A 40 -12.54 -23.11 6.62
C HIS A 40 -12.91 -24.55 6.29
N LYS A 41 -13.39 -24.81 5.08
CA LYS A 41 -13.79 -26.14 4.62
C LYS A 41 -12.64 -27.16 4.63
N TYR A 42 -11.45 -26.70 4.24
CA TYR A 42 -10.27 -27.55 4.12
C TYR A 42 -9.26 -27.37 5.26
N ASN A 43 -9.62 -26.61 6.30
CA ASN A 43 -8.76 -26.30 7.45
C ASN A 43 -7.36 -25.79 7.04
N VAL A 44 -7.32 -24.91 6.06
CA VAL A 44 -6.07 -24.30 5.59
C VAL A 44 -5.55 -23.35 6.67
N PRO A 45 -4.29 -23.49 7.13
CA PRO A 45 -3.74 -22.57 8.12
C PRO A 45 -3.61 -21.15 7.54
N TYR A 46 -4.03 -20.16 8.32
CA TYR A 46 -3.96 -18.75 7.97
C TYR A 46 -3.46 -17.91 9.15
N CYS A 47 -3.13 -16.65 8.88
CA CYS A 47 -2.59 -15.74 9.89
C CYS A 47 -3.65 -15.36 10.95
N GLU A 48 -3.28 -15.52 12.24
CA GLU A 48 -4.18 -15.22 13.37
C GLU A 48 -4.61 -13.74 13.45
N LEU A 49 -3.93 -12.84 12.75
CA LEU A 49 -4.30 -11.43 12.73
C LEU A 49 -5.67 -11.20 12.10
N TYR A 50 -6.11 -12.06 11.18
CA TYR A 50 -7.47 -12.02 10.65
C TYR A 50 -8.52 -12.23 11.73
N ASN A 51 -8.24 -13.11 12.71
CA ASN A 51 -9.12 -13.32 13.86
C ASN A 51 -9.18 -12.12 14.82
N LYS A 52 -8.22 -11.20 14.72
CA LYS A 52 -8.17 -9.95 15.49
C LYS A 52 -8.86 -8.77 14.78
N GLY A 53 -9.56 -9.05 13.68
CA GLY A 53 -10.32 -8.05 12.94
C GLY A 53 -9.52 -7.30 11.86
N TRP A 54 -8.31 -7.76 11.52
CA TRP A 54 -7.60 -7.22 10.36
C TRP A 54 -8.14 -7.84 9.08
N GLU A 55 -8.68 -7.02 8.20
CA GLU A 55 -9.27 -7.48 6.93
C GLU A 55 -8.20 -7.73 5.86
N ARG A 56 -7.11 -6.98 5.90
CA ARG A 56 -6.02 -7.09 4.96
C ARG A 56 -4.68 -7.02 5.69
N LEU A 57 -3.82 -7.98 5.41
CA LEU A 57 -2.47 -8.02 5.96
C LEU A 57 -1.45 -7.63 4.90
N GLY A 58 -0.54 -6.73 5.28
CA GLY A 58 0.52 -6.23 4.41
C GLY A 58 1.61 -5.54 5.22
N CYS A 59 2.33 -4.63 4.57
CA CYS A 59 3.33 -3.82 5.26
C CYS A 59 2.65 -2.83 6.21
N ILE A 60 3.09 -2.79 7.47
CA ILE A 60 2.58 -1.83 8.46
C ILE A 60 2.88 -0.41 7.98
N GLY A 61 1.85 0.44 7.96
CA GLY A 61 1.97 1.81 7.48
C GLY A 61 2.20 1.96 5.98
N CYS A 62 1.81 0.99 5.18
CA CYS A 62 1.89 1.04 3.73
C CYS A 62 1.08 2.24 3.19
N PRO A 63 1.63 3.06 2.25
CA PRO A 63 0.90 4.20 1.67
C PRO A 63 -0.35 3.77 0.90
N MET A 64 -0.40 2.51 0.45
CA MET A 64 -1.55 1.92 -0.24
C MET A 64 -2.60 1.34 0.73
N SER A 65 -2.35 1.36 2.04
CA SER A 65 -3.30 0.88 3.04
C SER A 65 -4.25 2.00 3.47
N ASN A 66 -5.55 1.72 3.45
CA ASN A 66 -6.55 2.63 4.01
C ASN A 66 -6.51 2.66 5.55
N ASN A 67 -5.94 1.61 6.17
CA ASN A 67 -5.88 1.44 7.62
C ASN A 67 -4.51 1.78 8.22
N ARG A 68 -3.62 2.44 7.48
CA ARG A 68 -2.22 2.70 7.88
C ARG A 68 -2.07 3.38 9.23
N LYS A 69 -2.98 4.30 9.59
CA LYS A 69 -2.96 4.97 10.90
C LYS A 69 -3.21 3.97 12.04
N ALA A 70 -4.27 3.17 11.92
CA ALA A 70 -4.60 2.13 12.89
C ALA A 70 -3.50 1.06 13.00
N GLU A 71 -2.90 0.68 11.86
CA GLU A 71 -1.76 -0.26 11.83
C GLU A 71 -0.57 0.29 12.61
N ILE A 72 -0.18 1.55 12.38
CA ILE A 72 0.95 2.20 13.06
C ILE A 72 0.65 2.39 14.55
N GLU A 73 -0.58 2.72 14.93
CA GLU A 73 -0.97 2.85 16.34
C GLU A 73 -0.98 1.50 17.07
N ALA A 74 -1.39 0.44 16.40
CA ALA A 74 -1.35 -0.91 16.96
C ALA A 74 0.08 -1.44 17.21
N TYR A 75 1.07 -0.87 16.52
CA TYR A 75 2.46 -1.32 16.60
C TYR A 75 3.44 -0.17 16.92
N PRO A 76 3.51 0.30 18.18
CA PRO A 76 4.30 1.48 18.59
C PRO A 76 5.79 1.45 18.21
N LYS A 77 6.41 0.26 18.22
CA LYS A 77 7.82 0.10 17.79
C LYS A 77 8.04 0.51 16.34
N TYR A 78 7.09 0.21 15.46
CA TYR A 78 7.16 0.64 14.06
C TYR A 78 6.92 2.13 13.93
N LYS A 79 5.99 2.70 14.71
CA LYS A 79 5.77 4.14 14.77
C LYS A 79 7.06 4.90 15.10
N GLU A 80 7.79 4.46 16.11
CA GLU A 80 9.10 5.06 16.47
C GLU A 80 10.11 4.96 15.33
N GLN A 81 10.16 3.83 14.63
CA GLN A 81 11.07 3.65 13.50
C GLN A 81 10.71 4.57 12.34
N TYR A 82 9.44 4.72 12.01
CA TYR A 82 8.97 5.66 11.00
C TYR A 82 9.36 7.10 11.35
N LEU A 83 9.11 7.54 12.59
CA LEU A 83 9.49 8.87 13.06
C LEU A 83 11.01 9.10 12.90
N ARG A 84 11.83 8.15 13.34
CA ARG A 84 13.29 8.25 13.18
C ARG A 84 13.73 8.31 11.70
N CYS A 85 13.06 7.57 10.84
CA CYS A 85 13.36 7.58 9.40
C CYS A 85 13.00 8.93 8.77
N PHE A 86 11.85 9.48 9.10
CA PHE A 86 11.43 10.78 8.61
C PHE A 86 12.29 11.92 9.15
N ASP A 87 12.71 11.87 10.42
CA ASP A 87 13.65 12.84 10.98
C ASP A 87 15.00 12.82 10.24
N LYS A 88 15.55 11.61 9.98
CA LYS A 88 16.77 11.47 9.20
C LYS A 88 16.61 11.95 7.77
N MET A 89 15.48 11.66 7.15
CA MET A 89 15.18 12.12 5.80
C MET A 89 15.08 13.65 5.75
N TYR A 90 14.39 14.25 6.69
CA TYR A 90 14.26 15.70 6.81
C TYR A 90 15.64 16.34 6.99
N GLN A 91 16.45 15.86 7.96
CA GLN A 91 17.78 16.38 8.23
C GLN A 91 18.70 16.27 7.01
N ASN A 92 18.70 15.13 6.33
CA ASN A 92 19.48 14.95 5.09
C ASN A 92 19.11 15.96 3.99
N ARG A 93 17.84 16.32 3.89
CA ARG A 93 17.39 17.33 2.93
C ARG A 93 17.81 18.74 3.34
N VAL A 94 17.73 19.07 4.62
CA VAL A 94 18.23 20.33 5.17
C VAL A 94 19.72 20.48 4.89
N ASP A 95 20.53 19.46 5.20
CA ASP A 95 21.99 19.45 5.01
C ASP A 95 22.38 19.63 3.53
N ARG A 96 21.52 19.19 2.62
CA ARG A 96 21.72 19.31 1.18
C ARG A 96 21.11 20.58 0.57
N GLY A 97 20.51 21.45 1.38
CA GLY A 97 19.82 22.66 0.91
C GLY A 97 18.54 22.38 0.12
N LEU A 98 17.98 21.15 0.23
CA LEU A 98 16.75 20.75 -0.42
C LEU A 98 15.58 20.92 0.57
N LEU A 99 15.26 22.17 0.87
CA LEU A 99 14.17 22.47 1.78
C LEU A 99 12.82 22.10 1.15
N LEU A 100 12.01 21.42 1.94
CA LEU A 100 10.62 21.13 1.62
C LEU A 100 9.79 22.27 2.22
N ASN A 101 9.20 23.07 1.36
CA ASN A 101 8.63 24.39 1.68
C ASN A 101 7.61 24.42 2.83
N ASP A 102 7.05 23.29 3.25
CA ASP A 102 5.96 23.25 4.22
C ASP A 102 6.18 22.28 5.38
N TRP A 103 7.28 21.56 5.39
CA TRP A 103 7.64 20.69 6.50
C TRP A 103 8.76 21.30 7.32
N THR A 104 8.55 21.42 8.62
CA THR A 104 9.50 22.01 9.56
C THR A 104 10.31 20.96 10.31
N CYS A 105 9.83 19.72 10.30
CA CYS A 105 10.50 18.59 10.95
C CYS A 105 10.04 17.25 10.36
N GLY A 106 10.70 16.17 10.75
CA GLY A 106 10.33 14.83 10.33
C GLY A 106 8.93 14.40 10.79
N ARG A 107 8.45 14.97 11.89
CA ARG A 107 7.10 14.73 12.40
C ARG A 107 6.01 15.19 11.42
N ASP A 108 6.20 16.36 10.82
CA ASP A 108 5.23 16.87 9.83
C ASP A 108 5.08 15.91 8.64
N ILE A 109 6.21 15.31 8.22
CA ILE A 109 6.23 14.31 7.14
C ILE A 109 5.51 13.04 7.56
N PHE A 110 5.72 12.60 8.81
CA PHE A 110 5.03 11.43 9.35
C PHE A 110 3.52 11.65 9.42
N ASP A 111 3.08 12.81 9.92
CA ASP A 111 1.67 13.13 10.06
C ASP A 111 0.98 13.22 8.68
N TRP A 112 1.67 13.77 7.68
CA TRP A 112 1.22 13.70 6.29
C TRP A 112 1.15 12.25 5.77
N TRP A 113 2.17 11.44 6.06
CA TRP A 113 2.22 10.04 5.62
C TRP A 113 1.06 9.20 6.16
N VAL A 114 0.68 9.39 7.40
CA VAL A 114 -0.45 8.66 8.02
C VAL A 114 -1.82 9.25 7.67
N GLY A 115 -1.85 10.42 7.05
CA GLY A 115 -3.08 11.12 6.68
C GLY A 115 -3.67 11.94 7.83
N ASP A 116 -2.85 12.35 8.80
CA ASP A 116 -3.24 13.19 9.94
C ASP A 116 -2.99 14.69 9.71
N SER A 117 -2.42 15.07 8.56
CA SER A 117 -2.18 16.47 8.27
C SER A 117 -3.43 17.12 7.69
N ASP A 118 -3.84 18.25 8.25
CA ASP A 118 -4.86 19.16 7.66
C ASP A 118 -4.38 19.80 6.33
N LYS A 119 -3.15 19.51 5.93
CA LYS A 119 -2.54 19.97 4.67
C LYS A 119 -2.94 19.03 3.56
N THR A 120 -4.22 19.06 3.19
CA THR A 120 -4.76 18.36 2.04
C THR A 120 -4.10 18.87 0.75
N ASP A 121 -3.45 18.11 0.12
CA ASP A 121 -3.39 17.45 -1.19
C ASP A 121 -3.64 18.31 -2.46
N ASP A 122 -3.62 19.64 -2.37
CA ASP A 122 -3.60 20.51 -3.57
C ASP A 122 -2.32 20.34 -4.42
N ARG A 123 -1.31 19.62 -3.90
CA ARG A 123 -0.02 19.43 -4.57
C ARG A 123 0.11 18.18 -5.40
N GLN A 124 -0.62 17.14 -5.08
CA GLN A 124 -0.65 15.95 -5.93
C GLN A 124 -1.33 16.28 -7.26
N LEU A 125 -2.25 17.24 -7.24
CA LEU A 125 -2.88 17.79 -8.43
C LEU A 125 -1.95 18.71 -9.23
N SER A 126 -1.06 19.46 -8.59
CA SER A 126 -0.12 20.38 -9.29
C SER A 126 1.01 19.63 -10.01
N LEU A 127 1.47 18.49 -9.48
CA LEU A 127 2.48 17.66 -10.15
C LEU A 127 1.94 16.95 -11.40
N MET A 128 0.63 16.79 -11.51
CA MET A 128 -0.01 16.21 -12.70
C MET A 128 -0.34 17.27 -13.79
N GLN A 129 -0.20 18.57 -13.47
CA GLN A 129 -0.50 19.66 -14.41
C GLN A 129 0.74 20.24 -15.10
N GLU A 130 1.95 19.82 -14.73
CA GLU A 130 3.20 20.28 -15.35
C GLU A 130 3.70 19.42 -16.52
N GLU A 131 2.92 18.42 -16.97
CA GLU A 131 3.25 17.56 -18.12
C GLU A 131 2.36 17.79 -19.35
N GLU A 132 1.95 19.04 -19.64
CA GLU A 132 1.40 19.42 -20.94
C GLU A 132 2.32 20.34 -21.73
#